data_34d0bf1fcf62a2c2f2e8ade252a37cf7
#
_entry.id   34d0bf1fcf62a2c2f2e8ade252a37cf7
#
_cell.length_a   1.000
_cell.length_b   1.000
_cell.length_c   1.000
_cell.angle_alpha   90.00
_cell.angle_beta   90.00
_cell.angle_gamma   90.00
#
_symmetry.space_group_name_H-M   'P 1'
#
loop_
_entity.id
_entity.type
_entity.pdbx_description
1 polymer ?
#
loop_
_entity_poly.entity_id
_entity_poly.type
_entity_poly.pdbx_seq_one_letter_code
_entity_poly.pdbx_strand_id
1 'polypeptide(L)'
;MRELKIFFVVVFFTGLVYWGVEPYAHSVMNPPSTPVNFDFAKADAEFTKGEVALKEKAAVDANASGSEKAIANAQKALELAKSQEEATKQLWEKIAKIDFSKGNAQKGKELFEGNCIACHGVKAVGIPATITDSSLGVTPPDLSDAGAIYDEKFLAALIVDPVKALQISHKFNDENPFLMPAYPLSGDETQDNQDLADLIAFFKNTASEYEKEFDAKLKADLEEKYAKNQELSEQAKTALIAKEFDFAKNKHTFENACGRCHDVKYDGFVSSSNMSDLKNYLGMTPPDLSMMIRSKGAHYLEIFINEPQKKIHGTAMPRVGLNEKAQTQVINYLEKVGDSKKEEREQTGIYIMIFFAILSIFAIGWKRSVWSKLH
;
A
#
# COMPACT_ATOMS: atom_id res chain seq x y z
N MET A 1 -4.07 -49.56 21.07
CA MET A 1 -5.28 -48.77 20.73
C MET A 1 -5.41 -47.47 21.52
N ARG A 2 -5.04 -47.40 22.79
CA ARG A 2 -5.12 -46.17 23.63
C ARG A 2 -4.22 -45.06 23.10
N GLU A 3 -2.96 -45.37 22.76
CA GLU A 3 -1.97 -44.41 22.22
C GLU A 3 -2.41 -43.82 20.87
N LEU A 4 -3.01 -44.64 20.01
CA LEU A 4 -3.49 -44.17 18.71
C LEU A 4 -4.67 -43.17 18.87
N LYS A 5 -5.54 -43.42 19.86
CA LYS A 5 -6.63 -42.48 20.17
C LYS A 5 -6.06 -41.15 20.68
N ILE A 6 -5.06 -41.19 21.56
CA ILE A 6 -4.39 -39.99 22.09
C ILE A 6 -3.73 -39.21 20.94
N PHE A 7 -3.03 -39.93 20.05
CA PHE A 7 -2.41 -39.31 18.86
C PHE A 7 -3.46 -38.56 18.00
N PHE A 8 -4.56 -39.21 17.64
CA PHE A 8 -5.59 -38.56 16.84
C PHE A 8 -6.25 -37.38 17.56
N VAL A 9 -6.45 -37.46 18.86
CA VAL A 9 -6.99 -36.35 19.65
C VAL A 9 -6.02 -35.16 19.61
N VAL A 10 -4.72 -35.39 19.83
CA VAL A 10 -3.70 -34.33 19.79
C VAL A 10 -3.62 -33.71 18.38
N VAL A 11 -3.55 -34.52 17.35
CA VAL A 11 -3.52 -34.01 15.95
C VAL A 11 -4.76 -33.22 15.62
N PHE A 12 -5.93 -33.70 16.02
CA PHE A 12 -7.19 -33.00 15.77
C PHE A 12 -7.22 -31.63 16.46
N PHE A 13 -6.92 -31.57 17.74
CA PHE A 13 -6.94 -30.29 18.47
C PHE A 13 -5.84 -29.34 18.03
N THR A 14 -4.63 -29.84 17.71
CA THR A 14 -3.57 -29.01 17.15
C THR A 14 -3.99 -28.44 15.78
N GLY A 15 -4.57 -29.28 14.93
CA GLY A 15 -5.08 -28.84 13.62
C GLY A 15 -6.25 -27.85 13.76
N LEU A 16 -7.16 -28.08 14.69
CA LEU A 16 -8.27 -27.16 14.97
C LEU A 16 -7.76 -25.78 15.43
N VAL A 17 -6.76 -25.75 16.30
CA VAL A 17 -6.19 -24.49 16.77
C VAL A 17 -5.45 -23.78 15.64
N TYR A 18 -4.61 -24.48 14.90
CA TYR A 18 -3.74 -23.87 13.88
C TYR A 18 -4.49 -23.47 12.60
N TRP A 19 -5.45 -24.28 12.13
CA TRP A 19 -6.20 -24.01 10.89
C TRP A 19 -7.62 -23.49 11.11
N GLY A 20 -8.11 -23.48 12.33
CA GLY A 20 -9.44 -22.98 12.69
C GLY A 20 -9.40 -21.74 13.56
N VAL A 21 -8.95 -21.90 14.81
CA VAL A 21 -9.03 -20.83 15.82
C VAL A 21 -8.10 -19.66 15.49
N GLU A 22 -6.87 -19.94 15.08
CA GLU A 22 -5.87 -18.90 14.79
C GLU A 22 -6.26 -18.04 13.59
N PRO A 23 -6.60 -18.58 12.39
CA PRO A 23 -7.08 -17.77 11.28
C PRO A 23 -8.35 -16.99 11.60
N TYR A 24 -9.28 -17.61 12.34
CA TYR A 24 -10.49 -16.92 12.78
C TYR A 24 -10.18 -15.75 13.72
N ALA A 25 -9.32 -15.95 14.71
CA ALA A 25 -8.91 -14.90 15.63
C ALA A 25 -8.23 -13.74 14.88
N HIS A 26 -7.34 -14.05 13.93
CA HIS A 26 -6.71 -13.04 13.06
C HIS A 26 -7.73 -12.29 12.20
N SER A 27 -8.73 -12.96 11.65
CA SER A 27 -9.77 -12.30 10.83
C SER A 27 -10.64 -11.34 11.64
N VAL A 28 -10.87 -11.63 12.92
CA VAL A 28 -11.66 -10.77 13.82
C VAL A 28 -10.82 -9.62 14.40
N MET A 29 -9.59 -9.92 14.82
CA MET A 29 -8.70 -8.93 15.46
C MET A 29 -8.09 -7.96 14.44
N ASN A 30 -7.79 -8.42 13.24
CA ASN A 30 -7.23 -7.64 12.15
C ASN A 30 -7.93 -8.05 10.85
N PRO A 31 -9.17 -7.60 10.62
CA PRO A 31 -9.87 -7.95 9.39
C PRO A 31 -9.03 -7.52 8.19
N PRO A 32 -8.82 -8.41 7.20
CA PRO A 32 -8.06 -8.07 6.01
C PRO A 32 -8.78 -6.95 5.26
N SER A 33 -8.08 -5.84 4.99
CA SER A 33 -8.46 -4.98 3.88
C SER A 33 -7.99 -5.69 2.62
N THR A 34 -8.90 -6.24 1.85
CA THR A 34 -8.53 -6.80 0.55
C THR A 34 -8.35 -5.66 -0.45
N PRO A 35 -7.27 -5.61 -1.24
CA PRO A 35 -7.08 -4.58 -2.25
C PRO A 35 -8.27 -4.43 -3.19
N VAL A 36 -8.84 -5.56 -3.64
CA VAL A 36 -9.96 -5.66 -4.59
C VAL A 36 -11.19 -4.86 -4.18
N ASN A 37 -11.44 -4.74 -2.89
CA ASN A 37 -12.67 -4.13 -2.38
C ASN A 37 -12.36 -2.97 -1.43
N PHE A 38 -11.15 -2.37 -1.52
CA PHE A 38 -10.83 -1.26 -0.66
C PHE A 38 -11.60 -0.02 -1.07
N ASP A 39 -12.54 0.36 -0.23
CA ASP A 39 -13.35 1.57 -0.38
C ASP A 39 -12.77 2.68 0.50
N PHE A 40 -12.04 3.60 -0.13
CA PHE A 40 -11.42 4.73 0.55
C PHE A 40 -12.44 5.63 1.25
N ALA A 41 -13.61 5.85 0.64
CA ALA A 41 -14.66 6.67 1.23
C ALA A 41 -15.22 6.05 2.51
N LYS A 42 -15.48 4.74 2.47
CA LYS A 42 -15.95 3.99 3.64
C LYS A 42 -14.88 3.95 4.74
N ALA A 43 -13.63 3.68 4.38
CA ALA A 43 -12.52 3.64 5.32
C ALA A 43 -12.32 4.98 6.02
N ASP A 44 -12.42 6.09 5.31
CA ASP A 44 -12.33 7.43 5.86
C ASP A 44 -13.51 7.78 6.78
N ALA A 45 -14.72 7.39 6.40
CA ALA A 45 -15.88 7.57 7.24
C ALA A 45 -15.80 6.79 8.56
N GLU A 46 -15.28 5.54 8.51
CA GLU A 46 -15.05 4.74 9.71
C GLU A 46 -13.93 5.33 10.58
N PHE A 47 -12.85 5.80 9.97
CA PHE A 47 -11.72 6.39 10.67
C PHE A 47 -12.10 7.68 11.38
N THR A 48 -12.73 8.65 10.68
CA THR A 48 -13.10 9.93 11.25
C THR A 48 -14.18 9.79 12.33
N LYS A 49 -15.13 8.88 12.15
CA LYS A 49 -16.12 8.52 13.19
C LYS A 49 -15.43 7.94 14.44
N GLY A 50 -14.43 7.10 14.26
CA GLY A 50 -13.61 6.58 15.37
C GLY A 50 -12.87 7.68 16.12
N GLU A 51 -12.28 8.63 15.39
CA GLU A 51 -11.62 9.80 15.99
C GLU A 51 -12.59 10.68 16.80
N VAL A 52 -13.79 10.95 16.29
CA VAL A 52 -14.83 11.68 17.04
C VAL A 52 -15.18 10.94 18.33
N ALA A 53 -15.42 9.62 18.28
CA ALA A 53 -15.75 8.84 19.47
C ALA A 53 -14.62 8.86 20.52
N LEU A 54 -13.34 8.82 20.08
CA LEU A 54 -12.20 8.96 20.99
C LEU A 54 -12.14 10.34 21.66
N LYS A 55 -12.41 11.41 20.90
CA LYS A 55 -12.43 12.77 21.46
C LYS A 55 -13.67 13.03 22.36
N GLU A 56 -14.81 12.42 22.08
CA GLU A 56 -15.98 12.45 22.97
C GLU A 56 -15.67 11.80 24.31
N LYS A 57 -15.02 10.64 24.30
CA LYS A 57 -14.57 9.99 25.53
C LYS A 57 -13.58 10.86 26.29
N ALA A 58 -12.58 11.43 25.60
CA ALA A 58 -11.60 12.32 26.23
C ALA A 58 -12.26 13.57 26.84
N ALA A 59 -13.32 14.13 26.22
CA ALA A 59 -14.07 15.25 26.76
C ALA A 59 -14.85 14.87 28.02
N VAL A 60 -15.44 13.66 28.10
CA VAL A 60 -16.08 13.14 29.30
C VAL A 60 -15.08 12.97 30.45
N ASP A 61 -13.91 12.36 30.14
CA ASP A 61 -12.84 12.16 31.13
C ASP A 61 -12.27 13.50 31.65
N ALA A 62 -12.12 14.50 30.76
CA ALA A 62 -11.69 15.85 31.13
C ALA A 62 -12.70 16.56 32.05
N ASN A 63 -13.99 16.44 31.76
CA ASN A 63 -15.06 16.98 32.64
C ASN A 63 -15.02 16.35 34.03
N ALA A 64 -14.75 15.04 34.12
CA ALA A 64 -14.62 14.35 35.41
C ALA A 64 -13.39 14.81 36.22
N SER A 65 -12.34 15.29 35.55
CA SER A 65 -11.12 15.81 36.20
C SER A 65 -11.29 17.17 36.88
N GLY A 66 -12.31 17.95 36.51
CA GLY A 66 -12.61 19.28 37.02
C GLY A 66 -11.61 20.37 36.60
N SER A 67 -10.64 20.09 35.74
CA SER A 67 -9.65 21.06 35.24
C SER A 67 -10.22 21.87 34.07
N GLU A 68 -10.48 23.17 34.28
CA GLU A 68 -11.01 24.06 33.22
C GLU A 68 -10.16 24.04 31.94
N LYS A 69 -8.82 24.04 32.09
CA LYS A 69 -7.91 23.98 30.93
C LYS A 69 -8.01 22.64 30.19
N ALA A 70 -8.14 21.51 30.91
CA ALA A 70 -8.30 20.22 30.29
C ALA A 70 -9.64 20.10 29.56
N ILE A 71 -10.70 20.62 30.16
CA ILE A 71 -12.05 20.68 29.57
C ILE A 71 -12.04 21.49 28.27
N ALA A 72 -11.48 22.72 28.31
CA ALA A 72 -11.41 23.59 27.12
C ALA A 72 -10.60 22.95 25.97
N ASN A 73 -9.47 22.33 26.28
CA ASN A 73 -8.64 21.63 25.28
C ASN A 73 -9.37 20.41 24.68
N ALA A 74 -10.05 19.62 25.50
CA ALA A 74 -10.78 18.45 25.05
C ALA A 74 -11.99 18.82 24.19
N GLN A 75 -12.71 19.89 24.54
CA GLN A 75 -13.82 20.44 23.74
C GLN A 75 -13.32 20.94 22.38
N LYS A 76 -12.25 21.73 22.34
CA LYS A 76 -11.65 22.19 21.08
C LYS A 76 -11.21 21.04 20.19
N ALA A 77 -10.61 19.99 20.77
CA ALA A 77 -10.19 18.79 20.03
C ALA A 77 -11.41 18.02 19.46
N LEU A 78 -12.52 17.97 20.21
CA LEU A 78 -13.75 17.34 19.76
C LEU A 78 -14.40 18.12 18.60
N GLU A 79 -14.49 19.44 18.72
CA GLU A 79 -15.02 20.29 17.64
C GLU A 79 -14.19 20.15 16.36
N LEU A 80 -12.87 20.12 16.46
CA LEU A 80 -11.98 19.89 15.33
C LEU A 80 -12.22 18.50 14.70
N ALA A 81 -12.36 17.44 15.50
CA ALA A 81 -12.63 16.11 14.99
C ALA A 81 -13.97 16.04 14.24
N LYS A 82 -15.03 16.67 14.76
CA LYS A 82 -16.34 16.75 14.10
C LYS A 82 -16.28 17.55 12.78
N SER A 83 -15.54 18.65 12.77
CA SER A 83 -15.31 19.43 11.55
C SER A 83 -14.55 18.61 10.49
N GLN A 84 -13.55 17.83 10.90
CA GLN A 84 -12.81 16.95 9.99
C GLN A 84 -13.68 15.80 9.44
N GLU A 85 -14.53 15.21 10.28
CA GLU A 85 -15.50 14.18 9.85
C GLU A 85 -16.43 14.72 8.76
N GLU A 86 -17.05 15.90 9.00
CA GLU A 86 -17.95 16.52 8.04
C GLU A 86 -17.23 16.91 6.74
N ALA A 87 -16.04 17.49 6.84
CA ALA A 87 -15.26 17.88 5.66
C ALA A 87 -14.80 16.64 4.85
N THR A 88 -14.47 15.53 5.50
CA THR A 88 -14.13 14.27 4.83
C THR A 88 -15.33 13.67 4.12
N LYS A 89 -16.49 13.70 4.76
CA LYS A 89 -17.75 13.26 4.15
C LYS A 89 -18.09 14.09 2.90
N GLN A 90 -17.99 15.41 2.97
CA GLN A 90 -18.24 16.31 1.83
C GLN A 90 -17.27 16.04 0.67
N LEU A 91 -15.99 15.77 0.96
CA LEU A 91 -15.01 15.37 -0.06
C LEU A 91 -15.48 14.14 -0.83
N TRP A 92 -15.81 13.05 -0.12
CA TRP A 92 -16.19 11.80 -0.78
C TRP A 92 -17.58 11.88 -1.45
N GLU A 93 -18.51 12.64 -0.92
CA GLU A 93 -19.79 12.93 -1.58
C GLU A 93 -19.59 13.68 -2.90
N LYS A 94 -18.63 14.62 -2.97
CA LYS A 94 -18.25 15.29 -4.20
C LYS A 94 -17.66 14.31 -5.20
N ILE A 95 -16.67 13.50 -4.77
CA ILE A 95 -16.03 12.51 -5.64
C ILE A 95 -17.02 11.47 -6.18
N ALA A 96 -18.00 11.07 -5.38
CA ALA A 96 -19.02 10.09 -5.79
C ALA A 96 -19.93 10.59 -6.93
N LYS A 97 -20.01 11.90 -7.15
CA LYS A 97 -20.82 12.50 -8.23
C LYS A 97 -20.10 12.57 -9.58
N ILE A 98 -18.78 12.30 -9.60
CA ILE A 98 -17.98 12.39 -10.82
C ILE A 98 -18.23 11.17 -11.70
N ASP A 99 -18.58 11.39 -12.95
CA ASP A 99 -18.65 10.36 -13.98
C ASP A 99 -17.34 10.30 -14.77
N PHE A 100 -16.40 9.49 -14.29
CA PHE A 100 -15.09 9.32 -14.92
C PHE A 100 -15.14 8.78 -16.35
N SER A 101 -16.25 8.15 -16.77
CA SER A 101 -16.40 7.65 -18.13
C SER A 101 -16.55 8.75 -19.18
N LYS A 102 -16.91 9.97 -18.77
CA LYS A 102 -17.10 11.14 -19.61
C LYS A 102 -15.86 12.02 -19.75
N GLY A 103 -14.76 11.66 -19.11
CA GLY A 103 -13.52 12.41 -19.16
C GLY A 103 -12.91 12.49 -20.56
N ASN A 104 -12.37 13.66 -20.91
CA ASN A 104 -11.66 13.93 -22.15
C ASN A 104 -10.16 14.12 -21.89
N ALA A 105 -9.34 13.15 -22.33
CA ALA A 105 -7.91 13.17 -22.06
C ALA A 105 -7.16 14.39 -22.65
N GLN A 106 -7.62 14.94 -23.78
CA GLN A 106 -7.00 16.12 -24.38
C GLN A 106 -7.25 17.37 -23.54
N LYS A 107 -8.48 17.57 -23.07
CA LYS A 107 -8.81 18.67 -22.16
C LYS A 107 -8.10 18.48 -20.80
N GLY A 108 -8.03 17.26 -20.31
CA GLY A 108 -7.28 16.94 -19.09
C GLY A 108 -5.79 17.30 -19.20
N LYS A 109 -5.18 17.10 -20.38
CA LYS A 109 -3.82 17.58 -20.66
C LYS A 109 -3.70 19.10 -20.54
N GLU A 110 -4.62 19.84 -21.14
CA GLU A 110 -4.65 21.32 -21.07
C GLU A 110 -4.79 21.80 -19.62
N LEU A 111 -5.68 21.16 -18.83
CA LEU A 111 -5.84 21.47 -17.41
C LEU A 111 -4.59 21.14 -16.59
N PHE A 112 -3.91 20.03 -16.91
CA PHE A 112 -2.63 19.66 -16.30
C PHE A 112 -1.55 20.70 -16.59
N GLU A 113 -1.39 21.09 -17.86
CA GLU A 113 -0.43 22.10 -18.27
C GLU A 113 -0.71 23.48 -17.64
N GLY A 114 -1.97 23.81 -17.39
CA GLY A 114 -2.36 25.07 -16.73
C GLY A 114 -2.11 25.09 -15.22
N ASN A 115 -2.20 23.94 -14.53
CA ASN A 115 -2.30 23.94 -13.06
C ASN A 115 -1.22 23.08 -12.37
N CYS A 116 -0.61 22.09 -13.04
CA CYS A 116 0.21 21.05 -12.38
C CYS A 116 1.68 21.07 -12.81
N ILE A 117 1.98 21.58 -13.99
CA ILE A 117 3.34 21.56 -14.61
C ILE A 117 4.38 22.33 -13.79
N ALA A 118 3.97 23.25 -12.92
CA ALA A 118 4.86 23.99 -12.03
C ALA A 118 5.66 23.03 -11.08
N CYS A 119 5.10 21.87 -10.77
CA CYS A 119 5.72 20.89 -9.86
C CYS A 119 5.91 19.52 -10.50
N HIS A 120 4.95 19.08 -11.33
CA HIS A 120 4.91 17.71 -11.84
C HIS A 120 5.30 17.63 -13.32
N GLY A 121 6.03 16.57 -13.66
CA GLY A 121 6.24 16.16 -15.04
C GLY A 121 5.33 14.99 -15.43
N VAL A 122 5.20 14.79 -16.74
CA VAL A 122 4.63 13.61 -17.39
C VAL A 122 5.55 13.25 -18.55
N LYS A 123 6.66 12.57 -18.23
CA LYS A 123 7.74 12.28 -19.21
C LYS A 123 7.24 11.45 -20.38
N ALA A 124 6.27 10.58 -20.16
CA ALA A 124 5.65 9.77 -21.19
C ALA A 124 5.09 10.59 -22.38
N VAL A 125 4.65 11.81 -22.14
CA VAL A 125 4.14 12.72 -23.18
C VAL A 125 5.03 13.95 -23.40
N GLY A 126 6.31 13.87 -22.98
CA GLY A 126 7.31 14.90 -23.21
C GLY A 126 7.19 16.14 -22.32
N ILE A 127 6.45 16.09 -21.22
CA ILE A 127 6.33 17.17 -20.24
C ILE A 127 7.37 16.94 -19.13
N PRO A 128 8.47 17.72 -19.06
CA PRO A 128 9.49 17.55 -18.03
C PRO A 128 8.98 18.09 -16.69
N ALA A 129 9.47 17.48 -15.59
CA ALA A 129 9.26 18.03 -14.26
C ALA A 129 10.05 19.35 -14.08
N THR A 130 9.43 20.36 -13.51
CA THR A 130 10.10 21.63 -13.16
C THR A 130 10.92 21.49 -11.88
N ILE A 131 10.40 20.72 -10.90
CA ILE A 131 11.09 20.41 -9.66
C ILE A 131 11.54 18.96 -9.70
N THR A 132 12.85 18.73 -9.61
CA THR A 132 13.47 17.40 -9.76
C THR A 132 14.19 16.91 -8.52
N ASP A 133 14.17 17.68 -7.43
CA ASP A 133 14.82 17.37 -6.17
C ASP A 133 13.86 17.52 -4.98
N SER A 134 14.38 17.28 -3.78
CA SER A 134 13.63 17.34 -2.52
C SER A 134 13.87 18.62 -1.72
N SER A 135 14.39 19.69 -2.33
CA SER A 135 14.72 20.95 -1.64
C SER A 135 13.51 21.57 -0.93
N LEU A 136 12.30 21.30 -1.42
CA LEU A 136 11.05 21.72 -0.80
C LEU A 136 10.51 20.70 0.24
N GLY A 137 11.19 19.58 0.46
CA GLY A 137 10.80 18.54 1.43
C GLY A 137 10.74 17.14 0.82
N VAL A 138 10.01 16.95 -0.26
CA VAL A 138 9.89 15.69 -0.99
C VAL A 138 9.90 15.95 -2.49
N THR A 139 10.58 15.10 -3.26
CA THR A 139 10.59 15.21 -4.72
C THR A 139 9.18 14.98 -5.28
N PRO A 140 8.62 15.93 -6.07
CA PRO A 140 7.34 15.69 -6.74
C PRO A 140 7.40 14.49 -7.67
N PRO A 141 6.36 13.64 -7.73
CA PRO A 141 6.34 12.50 -8.64
C PRO A 141 6.24 12.93 -10.12
N ASP A 142 6.88 12.15 -10.99
CA ASP A 142 6.46 12.06 -12.38
C ASP A 142 5.11 11.34 -12.45
N LEU A 143 4.16 11.87 -13.22
CA LEU A 143 2.78 11.36 -13.25
C LEU A 143 2.50 10.47 -14.47
N SER A 144 3.54 10.01 -15.17
CA SER A 144 3.39 9.12 -16.34
C SER A 144 2.61 7.84 -16.03
N ASP A 145 2.79 7.27 -14.83
CA ASP A 145 2.12 6.04 -14.38
C ASP A 145 0.90 6.29 -13.46
N ALA A 146 0.59 7.54 -13.14
CA ALA A 146 -0.40 7.85 -12.10
C ALA A 146 -1.76 7.17 -12.35
N GLY A 147 -2.22 7.15 -13.59
CA GLY A 147 -3.49 6.54 -13.97
C GLY A 147 -3.52 5.00 -13.92
N ALA A 148 -2.34 4.33 -13.90
CA ALA A 148 -2.22 2.87 -13.78
C ALA A 148 -1.99 2.42 -12.32
N ILE A 149 -1.39 3.29 -11.49
CA ILE A 149 -0.95 2.95 -10.13
C ILE A 149 -2.03 3.27 -9.09
N TYR A 150 -2.68 4.45 -9.19
CA TYR A 150 -3.63 4.91 -8.19
C TYR A 150 -5.08 4.53 -8.52
N ASP A 151 -5.89 4.39 -7.48
CA ASP A 151 -7.34 4.31 -7.61
C ASP A 151 -7.88 5.65 -8.16
N GLU A 152 -8.82 5.60 -9.10
CA GLU A 152 -9.31 6.81 -9.78
C GLU A 152 -10.06 7.78 -8.85
N LYS A 153 -10.83 7.25 -7.90
CA LYS A 153 -11.56 8.07 -6.93
C LYS A 153 -10.60 8.68 -5.91
N PHE A 154 -9.63 7.90 -5.47
CA PHE A 154 -8.57 8.40 -4.59
C PHE A 154 -7.76 9.49 -5.28
N LEU A 155 -7.37 9.30 -6.54
CA LEU A 155 -6.60 10.29 -7.30
C LEU A 155 -7.39 11.60 -7.47
N ALA A 156 -8.69 11.52 -7.73
CA ALA A 156 -9.56 12.69 -7.77
C ALA A 156 -9.68 13.38 -6.40
N ALA A 157 -9.83 12.60 -5.32
CA ALA A 157 -9.83 13.14 -3.95
C ALA A 157 -8.50 13.82 -3.59
N LEU A 158 -7.38 13.23 -4.01
CA LEU A 158 -6.03 13.79 -3.82
C LEU A 158 -5.87 15.14 -4.53
N ILE A 159 -6.43 15.29 -5.71
CA ILE A 159 -6.40 16.54 -6.48
C ILE A 159 -7.25 17.62 -5.79
N VAL A 160 -8.42 17.26 -5.24
CA VAL A 160 -9.35 18.19 -4.59
C VAL A 160 -8.87 18.63 -3.21
N ASP A 161 -8.40 17.67 -2.38
CA ASP A 161 -7.91 17.94 -1.02
C ASP A 161 -6.81 16.94 -0.65
N PRO A 162 -5.55 17.25 -0.99
CA PRO A 162 -4.45 16.33 -0.77
C PRO A 162 -4.22 15.97 0.72
N VAL A 163 -4.46 16.91 1.62
CA VAL A 163 -4.24 16.70 3.06
C VAL A 163 -5.21 15.68 3.64
N LYS A 164 -6.50 15.79 3.24
CA LYS A 164 -7.53 14.84 3.68
C LYS A 164 -7.39 13.48 3.00
N ALA A 165 -7.20 13.46 1.68
CA ALA A 165 -7.04 12.21 0.93
C ALA A 165 -5.85 11.37 1.45
N LEU A 166 -4.75 12.02 1.81
CA LEU A 166 -3.55 11.39 2.37
C LEU A 166 -3.64 11.09 3.87
N GLN A 167 -4.70 11.52 4.57
CA GLN A 167 -4.87 11.38 6.03
C GLN A 167 -3.73 12.02 6.85
N ILE A 168 -3.23 13.18 6.47
CA ILE A 168 -2.11 13.87 7.11
C ILE A 168 -2.50 15.20 7.78
N SER A 169 -3.79 15.45 8.02
CA SER A 169 -4.32 16.67 8.66
C SER A 169 -3.76 16.91 10.07
N HIS A 170 -3.29 15.89 10.75
CA HIS A 170 -2.63 16.01 12.06
C HIS A 170 -1.26 16.68 11.98
N LYS A 171 -0.66 16.73 10.79
CA LYS A 171 0.67 17.26 10.54
C LYS A 171 0.66 18.54 9.70
N PHE A 172 -0.20 18.60 8.70
CA PHE A 172 -0.31 19.71 7.76
C PHE A 172 -1.64 20.44 7.94
N ASN A 173 -1.55 21.74 8.13
CA ASN A 173 -2.66 22.63 8.42
C ASN A 173 -2.34 24.03 7.89
N ASP A 174 -3.14 25.04 8.22
CA ASP A 174 -2.93 26.42 7.76
C ASP A 174 -1.61 27.03 8.24
N GLU A 175 -1.09 26.59 9.40
CA GLU A 175 0.20 27.06 9.94
C GLU A 175 1.41 26.33 9.32
N ASN A 176 1.19 25.09 8.87
CA ASN A 176 2.20 24.27 8.21
C ASN A 176 1.58 23.63 6.96
N PRO A 177 1.49 24.38 5.84
CA PRO A 177 0.80 23.90 4.64
C PRO A 177 1.52 22.74 3.95
N PHE A 178 0.74 21.83 3.40
CA PHE A 178 1.27 20.76 2.55
C PHE A 178 1.73 21.33 1.20
N LEU A 179 2.81 20.80 0.65
CA LEU A 179 3.43 21.34 -0.57
C LEU A 179 2.52 21.29 -1.80
N MET A 180 1.76 20.21 -1.95
CA MET A 180 0.78 20.12 -3.03
C MET A 180 -0.48 20.89 -2.65
N PRO A 181 -0.80 22.02 -3.33
CA PRO A 181 -2.04 22.76 -3.08
C PRO A 181 -3.25 21.98 -3.62
N ALA A 182 -4.43 22.31 -3.09
CA ALA A 182 -5.68 21.85 -3.67
C ALA A 182 -5.89 22.44 -5.07
N TYR A 183 -6.52 21.68 -5.95
CA TYR A 183 -6.89 22.14 -7.28
C TYR A 183 -7.88 23.33 -7.17
N PRO A 184 -7.67 24.41 -7.95
CA PRO A 184 -8.53 25.60 -7.88
C PRO A 184 -9.89 25.31 -8.54
N LEU A 185 -10.87 24.90 -7.72
CA LEU A 185 -12.22 24.65 -8.19
C LEU A 185 -12.93 25.98 -8.56
N SER A 186 -13.75 25.93 -9.62
CA SER A 186 -14.49 27.10 -10.12
C SER A 186 -15.67 27.49 -9.21
N GLY A 187 -16.20 26.51 -8.44
CA GLY A 187 -17.44 26.63 -7.67
C GLY A 187 -18.70 26.24 -8.46
N ASP A 188 -18.58 25.97 -9.76
CA ASP A 188 -19.63 25.31 -10.55
C ASP A 188 -19.40 23.79 -10.46
N GLU A 189 -20.28 23.10 -9.74
CA GLU A 189 -20.16 21.65 -9.49
C GLU A 189 -20.09 20.84 -10.80
N THR A 190 -20.81 21.26 -11.83
CA THR A 190 -20.83 20.53 -13.12
C THR A 190 -19.49 20.67 -13.83
N GLN A 191 -18.95 21.88 -13.89
CA GLN A 191 -17.65 22.16 -14.50
C GLN A 191 -16.53 21.50 -13.70
N ASP A 192 -16.53 21.64 -12.38
CA ASP A 192 -15.53 21.03 -11.49
C ASP A 192 -15.49 19.50 -11.64
N ASN A 193 -16.65 18.85 -11.71
CA ASN A 193 -16.73 17.40 -11.91
C ASN A 193 -16.23 16.98 -13.28
N GLN A 194 -16.51 17.78 -14.33
CA GLN A 194 -15.99 17.53 -15.67
C GLN A 194 -14.46 17.70 -15.74
N ASP A 195 -13.92 18.77 -15.16
CA ASP A 195 -12.48 19.03 -15.10
C ASP A 195 -11.72 17.91 -14.41
N LEU A 196 -12.25 17.39 -13.30
CA LEU A 196 -11.67 16.26 -12.58
C LEU A 196 -11.75 14.96 -13.41
N ALA A 197 -12.87 14.71 -14.08
CA ALA A 197 -13.00 13.57 -14.99
C ALA A 197 -12.01 13.65 -16.15
N ASP A 198 -11.82 14.85 -16.73
CA ASP A 198 -10.88 15.10 -17.81
C ASP A 198 -9.41 14.87 -17.38
N LEU A 199 -9.02 15.37 -16.20
CA LEU A 199 -7.70 15.12 -15.61
C LEU A 199 -7.43 13.62 -15.39
N ILE A 200 -8.41 12.90 -14.81
CA ILE A 200 -8.28 11.44 -14.59
C ILE A 200 -8.19 10.69 -15.94
N ALA A 201 -8.97 11.10 -16.93
CA ALA A 201 -8.89 10.53 -18.28
C ALA A 201 -7.51 10.74 -18.92
N PHE A 202 -6.91 11.93 -18.75
CA PHE A 202 -5.55 12.20 -19.20
C PHE A 202 -4.53 11.26 -18.54
N PHE A 203 -4.56 11.13 -17.23
CA PHE A 203 -3.63 10.23 -16.52
C PHE A 203 -3.82 8.76 -16.93
N LYS A 204 -5.06 8.28 -17.04
CA LYS A 204 -5.34 6.90 -17.46
C LYS A 204 -4.88 6.61 -18.89
N ASN A 205 -5.14 7.52 -19.81
CA ASN A 205 -4.70 7.37 -21.21
C ASN A 205 -3.17 7.34 -21.30
N THR A 206 -2.51 8.31 -20.68
CA THR A 206 -1.04 8.41 -20.66
C THR A 206 -0.41 7.16 -20.05
N ALA A 207 -0.90 6.71 -18.89
CA ALA A 207 -0.37 5.53 -18.23
C ALA A 207 -0.57 4.26 -19.07
N SER A 208 -1.72 4.11 -19.75
CA SER A 208 -1.98 2.97 -20.64
C SER A 208 -1.01 2.89 -21.82
N GLU A 209 -0.67 4.02 -22.40
CA GLU A 209 0.30 4.09 -23.50
C GLU A 209 1.72 3.82 -22.99
N TYR A 210 2.08 4.45 -21.89
CA TYR A 210 3.39 4.29 -21.26
C TYR A 210 3.65 2.84 -20.80
N GLU A 211 2.68 2.18 -20.15
CA GLU A 211 2.81 0.76 -19.80
C GLU A 211 3.05 -0.13 -21.02
N LYS A 212 2.38 0.12 -22.14
CA LYS A 212 2.58 -0.67 -23.37
C LYS A 212 4.00 -0.50 -23.93
N GLU A 213 4.50 0.74 -23.97
CA GLU A 213 5.86 1.02 -24.41
C GLU A 213 6.91 0.42 -23.49
N PHE A 214 6.72 0.58 -22.18
CA PHE A 214 7.58 -0.01 -21.15
C PHE A 214 7.62 -1.54 -21.25
N ASP A 215 6.45 -2.20 -21.35
CA ASP A 215 6.34 -3.65 -21.46
C ASP A 215 7.00 -4.18 -22.74
N ALA A 216 6.79 -3.50 -23.87
CA ALA A 216 7.38 -3.90 -25.15
C ALA A 216 8.91 -3.78 -25.11
N LYS A 217 9.44 -2.67 -24.59
CA LYS A 217 10.87 -2.44 -24.44
C LYS A 217 11.50 -3.44 -23.49
N LEU A 218 10.93 -3.61 -22.30
CA LEU A 218 11.43 -4.55 -21.30
C LEU A 218 11.48 -5.97 -21.85
N LYS A 219 10.44 -6.41 -22.56
CA LYS A 219 10.39 -7.73 -23.18
C LYS A 219 11.49 -7.90 -24.21
N ALA A 220 11.68 -6.92 -25.10
CA ALA A 220 12.72 -6.96 -26.12
C ALA A 220 14.13 -7.02 -25.50
N ASP A 221 14.39 -6.21 -24.47
CA ASP A 221 15.68 -6.19 -23.76
C ASP A 221 15.97 -7.54 -23.09
N LEU A 222 14.96 -8.18 -22.49
CA LEU A 222 15.10 -9.51 -21.87
C LEU A 222 15.28 -10.61 -22.91
N GLU A 223 14.56 -10.58 -24.02
CA GLU A 223 14.73 -11.52 -25.13
C GLU A 223 16.15 -11.42 -25.71
N GLU A 224 16.67 -10.20 -25.94
CA GLU A 224 18.04 -9.99 -26.38
C GLU A 224 19.08 -10.52 -25.37
N LYS A 225 18.88 -10.25 -24.07
CA LYS A 225 19.75 -10.73 -22.98
C LYS A 225 19.90 -12.25 -23.00
N TYR A 226 18.78 -12.97 -23.15
CA TYR A 226 18.76 -14.43 -23.09
C TYR A 226 19.02 -15.12 -24.45
N ALA A 227 18.82 -14.44 -25.57
CA ALA A 227 19.14 -15.01 -26.90
C ALA A 227 20.62 -15.43 -27.03
N LYS A 228 21.52 -14.69 -26.39
CA LYS A 228 22.97 -14.94 -26.42
C LYS A 228 23.42 -16.12 -25.53
N ASN A 229 22.55 -16.62 -24.65
CA ASN A 229 22.88 -17.72 -23.74
C ASN A 229 22.54 -19.08 -24.38
N GLN A 230 23.58 -19.78 -24.87
CA GLN A 230 23.43 -21.08 -25.54
C GLN A 230 23.32 -22.27 -24.56
N GLU A 231 23.60 -22.07 -23.28
CA GLU A 231 23.56 -23.14 -22.27
C GLU A 231 22.13 -23.41 -21.77
N LEU A 232 21.22 -22.48 -21.97
CA LEU A 232 19.83 -22.61 -21.51
C LEU A 232 18.94 -23.19 -22.60
N SER A 233 18.05 -24.11 -22.21
CA SER A 233 16.97 -24.56 -23.09
C SER A 233 15.96 -23.42 -23.35
N GLU A 234 15.23 -23.47 -24.46
CA GLU A 234 14.22 -22.44 -24.79
C GLU A 234 13.12 -22.35 -23.72
N GLN A 235 12.75 -23.46 -23.10
CA GLN A 235 11.81 -23.45 -21.97
C GLN A 235 12.39 -22.72 -20.74
N ALA A 236 13.68 -22.94 -20.44
CA ALA A 236 14.35 -22.24 -19.33
C ALA A 236 14.47 -20.74 -19.61
N LYS A 237 14.80 -20.34 -20.87
CA LYS A 237 14.85 -18.94 -21.28
C LYS A 237 13.49 -18.27 -21.11
N THR A 238 12.42 -18.88 -21.61
CA THR A 238 11.05 -18.37 -21.50
C THR A 238 10.66 -18.17 -20.03
N ALA A 239 10.94 -19.14 -19.15
CA ALA A 239 10.65 -19.05 -17.73
C ALA A 239 11.44 -17.94 -17.02
N LEU A 240 12.73 -17.77 -17.38
CA LEU A 240 13.57 -16.70 -16.82
C LEU A 240 13.11 -15.31 -17.30
N ILE A 241 12.79 -15.18 -18.59
CA ILE A 241 12.25 -13.93 -19.15
C ILE A 241 10.96 -13.54 -18.43
N ALA A 242 10.02 -14.48 -18.25
CA ALA A 242 8.76 -14.20 -17.53
C ALA A 242 9.01 -13.75 -16.09
N LYS A 243 9.91 -14.44 -15.38
CA LYS A 243 10.26 -14.12 -13.99
C LYS A 243 10.93 -12.74 -13.83
N GLU A 244 11.87 -12.41 -14.71
CA GLU A 244 12.54 -11.11 -14.69
C GLU A 244 11.61 -9.98 -15.15
N PHE A 245 10.71 -10.25 -16.10
CA PHE A 245 9.71 -9.32 -16.55
C PHE A 245 8.75 -8.93 -15.42
N ASP A 246 8.21 -9.93 -14.71
CA ASP A 246 7.33 -9.68 -13.56
C ASP A 246 8.05 -8.93 -12.43
N PHE A 247 9.30 -9.30 -12.16
CA PHE A 247 10.10 -8.60 -11.15
C PHE A 247 10.34 -7.13 -11.52
N ALA A 248 10.72 -6.86 -12.76
CA ALA A 248 10.98 -5.50 -13.24
C ALA A 248 9.72 -4.63 -13.23
N LYS A 249 8.55 -5.19 -13.59
CA LYS A 249 7.26 -4.48 -13.48
C LYS A 249 6.90 -4.17 -12.05
N ASN A 250 7.05 -5.13 -11.15
CA ASN A 250 6.76 -4.95 -9.73
C ASN A 250 7.70 -3.89 -9.11
N LYS A 251 8.98 -3.91 -9.49
CA LYS A 251 9.96 -2.91 -9.09
C LYS A 251 9.59 -1.53 -9.60
N HIS A 252 9.24 -1.40 -10.88
CA HIS A 252 8.83 -0.13 -11.49
C HIS A 252 7.62 0.50 -10.76
N THR A 253 6.61 -0.30 -10.43
CA THR A 253 5.46 0.16 -9.64
C THR A 253 5.89 0.62 -8.24
N PHE A 254 6.78 -0.11 -7.57
CA PHE A 254 7.33 0.28 -6.29
C PHE A 254 8.09 1.62 -6.37
N GLU A 255 8.95 1.80 -7.37
CA GLU A 255 9.72 3.01 -7.57
C GLU A 255 8.82 4.24 -7.70
N ASN A 256 7.74 4.14 -8.47
CA ASN A 256 6.79 5.22 -8.68
C ASN A 256 5.87 5.48 -7.47
N ALA A 257 5.47 4.44 -6.75
CA ALA A 257 4.57 4.56 -5.60
C ALA A 257 5.28 4.93 -4.29
N CYS A 258 6.43 4.30 -4.01
CA CYS A 258 7.10 4.31 -2.71
C CYS A 258 8.51 4.89 -2.76
N GLY A 259 9.18 4.81 -3.92
CA GLY A 259 10.59 5.12 -4.11
C GLY A 259 10.99 6.59 -3.93
N ARG A 260 10.02 7.49 -3.74
CA ARG A 260 10.30 8.89 -3.39
C ARG A 260 10.78 9.04 -1.93
N CYS A 261 10.35 8.13 -1.06
CA CYS A 261 10.60 8.23 0.37
C CYS A 261 11.37 7.03 0.94
N HIS A 262 11.24 5.85 0.34
CA HIS A 262 11.76 4.61 0.89
C HIS A 262 12.92 4.04 0.08
N ASP A 263 13.99 3.64 0.79
CA ASP A 263 15.07 2.83 0.26
C ASP A 263 14.70 1.34 0.28
N VAL A 264 15.33 0.56 -0.60
CA VAL A 264 15.37 -0.92 -0.56
C VAL A 264 16.81 -1.35 -0.79
N LYS A 265 17.61 -1.34 0.29
CA LYS A 265 19.05 -1.57 0.24
C LYS A 265 19.43 -2.94 -0.28
N TYR A 266 18.60 -3.98 -0.04
CA TYR A 266 18.86 -5.32 -0.55
C TYR A 266 18.82 -5.42 -2.08
N ASP A 267 18.10 -4.51 -2.74
CA ASP A 267 18.07 -4.37 -4.20
C ASP A 267 18.93 -3.20 -4.71
N GLY A 268 19.70 -2.55 -3.83
CA GLY A 268 20.51 -1.38 -4.16
C GLY A 268 19.69 -0.13 -4.54
N PHE A 269 18.39 -0.12 -4.27
CA PHE A 269 17.53 1.02 -4.57
C PHE A 269 17.63 2.09 -3.48
N VAL A 270 17.84 3.33 -3.91
CA VAL A 270 17.90 4.52 -3.05
C VAL A 270 16.77 5.46 -3.44
N SER A 271 16.08 6.02 -2.46
CA SER A 271 14.97 6.96 -2.67
C SER A 271 15.39 8.19 -3.48
N SER A 272 14.48 8.73 -4.27
CA SER A 272 14.75 9.92 -5.07
C SER A 272 14.79 11.21 -4.25
N SER A 273 14.27 11.21 -3.02
CA SER A 273 14.36 12.36 -2.11
C SER A 273 15.51 12.19 -1.13
N ASN A 274 16.15 13.31 -0.76
CA ASN A 274 17.18 13.31 0.25
C ASN A 274 16.59 13.02 1.64
N MET A 275 17.19 12.10 2.40
CA MET A 275 16.69 11.69 3.71
C MET A 275 16.71 12.81 4.76
N SER A 276 17.61 13.81 4.65
CA SER A 276 17.61 14.97 5.53
C SER A 276 16.42 15.90 5.25
N ASP A 277 16.09 16.10 3.98
CA ASP A 277 14.94 16.93 3.58
C ASP A 277 13.62 16.26 4.01
N LEU A 278 13.50 14.96 3.76
CA LEU A 278 12.36 14.17 4.25
C LEU A 278 12.22 14.25 5.77
N LYS A 279 13.33 14.12 6.52
CA LYS A 279 13.31 14.24 7.98
C LYS A 279 12.83 15.60 8.44
N ASN A 280 13.32 16.66 7.81
CA ASN A 280 12.94 18.04 8.15
C ASN A 280 11.45 18.28 7.83
N TYR A 281 10.98 17.81 6.69
CA TYR A 281 9.60 18.00 6.23
C TYR A 281 8.60 17.10 6.95
N LEU A 282 8.90 15.80 7.03
CA LEU A 282 8.02 14.81 7.65
C LEU A 282 8.21 14.70 9.18
N GLY A 283 9.29 15.24 9.75
CA GLY A 283 9.63 15.09 11.16
C GLY A 283 10.23 13.73 11.54
N MET A 284 10.34 12.81 10.57
CA MET A 284 10.94 11.48 10.75
C MET A 284 11.55 10.97 9.44
N THR A 285 12.54 10.09 9.58
CA THR A 285 13.15 9.42 8.42
C THR A 285 12.34 8.19 8.03
N PRO A 286 11.89 8.06 6.76
CA PRO A 286 11.26 6.83 6.30
C PRO A 286 12.18 5.62 6.46
N PRO A 287 11.67 4.46 6.92
CA PRO A 287 12.49 3.27 7.07
C PRO A 287 12.88 2.65 5.73
N ASP A 288 14.03 1.95 5.71
CA ASP A 288 14.37 1.01 4.66
C ASP A 288 13.38 -0.18 4.65
N LEU A 289 12.86 -0.53 3.46
CA LEU A 289 11.81 -1.55 3.34
C LEU A 289 12.34 -2.97 3.07
N SER A 290 13.66 -3.16 2.95
CA SER A 290 14.27 -4.46 2.62
C SER A 290 13.82 -5.61 3.51
N MET A 291 13.58 -5.37 4.81
CA MET A 291 13.20 -6.39 5.79
C MET A 291 11.72 -6.36 6.18
N MET A 292 10.94 -5.41 5.65
CA MET A 292 9.58 -5.18 6.17
C MET A 292 8.66 -6.37 5.93
N ILE A 293 8.77 -7.05 4.79
CA ILE A 293 7.95 -8.23 4.48
C ILE A 293 8.18 -9.38 5.46
N ARG A 294 9.43 -9.59 5.90
CA ARG A 294 9.77 -10.62 6.88
C ARG A 294 9.43 -10.23 8.31
N SER A 295 9.55 -8.96 8.65
CA SER A 295 9.31 -8.47 10.02
C SER A 295 7.84 -8.26 10.34
N LYS A 296 7.03 -7.91 9.35
CA LYS A 296 5.61 -7.54 9.53
C LYS A 296 4.64 -8.48 8.79
N GLY A 297 5.08 -9.11 7.70
CA GLY A 297 4.26 -9.93 6.82
C GLY A 297 3.53 -9.10 5.75
N ALA A 298 3.14 -9.78 4.66
CA ALA A 298 2.44 -9.18 3.54
C ALA A 298 1.13 -8.50 3.97
N HIS A 299 0.32 -9.21 4.73
CA HIS A 299 -0.99 -8.72 5.21
C HIS A 299 -0.90 -7.42 6.04
N TYR A 300 0.11 -7.29 6.90
CA TYR A 300 0.33 -6.03 7.62
C TYR A 300 0.64 -4.88 6.68
N LEU A 301 1.49 -5.12 5.66
CA LEU A 301 1.88 -4.08 4.70
C LEU A 301 0.70 -3.67 3.81
N GLU A 302 -0.14 -4.61 3.37
CA GLU A 302 -1.37 -4.32 2.62
C GLU A 302 -2.28 -3.34 3.38
N ILE A 303 -2.53 -3.62 4.67
CA ILE A 303 -3.34 -2.72 5.49
C ILE A 303 -2.61 -1.38 5.72
N PHE A 304 -1.30 -1.43 6.00
CA PHE A 304 -0.54 -0.23 6.34
C PHE A 304 -0.46 0.76 5.16
N ILE A 305 -0.35 0.29 3.92
CA ILE A 305 -0.36 1.12 2.71
C ILE A 305 -1.69 1.87 2.56
N ASN A 306 -2.81 1.20 2.86
CA ASN A 306 -4.15 1.75 2.73
C ASN A 306 -4.60 2.59 3.93
N GLU A 307 -4.24 2.17 5.15
CA GLU A 307 -4.71 2.77 6.40
C GLU A 307 -3.56 2.98 7.42
N PRO A 308 -2.54 3.79 7.07
CA PRO A 308 -1.38 3.98 7.95
C PRO A 308 -1.77 4.55 9.31
N GLN A 309 -2.70 5.49 9.37
CA GLN A 309 -3.15 6.13 10.62
C GLN A 309 -3.91 5.16 11.55
N LYS A 310 -4.61 4.18 10.99
CA LYS A 310 -5.30 3.14 11.77
C LYS A 310 -4.31 2.18 12.44
N LYS A 311 -3.16 1.93 11.81
CA LYS A 311 -2.12 1.04 12.36
C LYS A 311 -1.16 1.75 13.29
N ILE A 312 -0.74 2.96 12.92
CA ILE A 312 0.16 3.81 13.72
C ILE A 312 -0.39 5.23 13.71
N HIS A 313 -1.19 5.54 14.74
CA HIS A 313 -1.79 6.86 14.88
C HIS A 313 -0.70 7.95 14.96
N GLY A 314 -0.87 9.01 14.18
CA GLY A 314 0.08 10.12 14.10
C GLY A 314 1.33 9.82 13.25
N THR A 315 1.35 8.71 12.50
CA THR A 315 2.46 8.45 11.56
C THR A 315 2.54 9.53 10.49
N ALA A 316 3.77 9.92 10.13
CA ALA A 316 4.00 10.85 9.02
C ALA A 316 3.87 10.18 7.63
N MET A 317 3.78 8.85 7.57
CA MET A 317 3.53 8.16 6.30
C MET A 317 2.12 8.47 5.81
N PRO A 318 1.96 9.08 4.62
CA PRO A 318 0.65 9.29 4.03
C PRO A 318 0.05 7.97 3.54
N ARG A 319 -1.27 7.93 3.42
CA ARG A 319 -1.96 6.91 2.63
C ARG A 319 -1.48 7.00 1.18
N VAL A 320 -1.19 5.86 0.54
CA VAL A 320 -0.65 5.86 -0.82
C VAL A 320 -1.74 5.87 -1.89
N GLY A 321 -2.88 5.23 -1.64
CA GLY A 321 -4.03 5.25 -2.54
C GLY A 321 -3.89 4.38 -3.79
N LEU A 322 -3.13 3.29 -3.68
CA LEU A 322 -2.91 2.36 -4.79
C LEU A 322 -4.19 1.62 -5.18
N ASN A 323 -4.34 1.32 -6.47
CA ASN A 323 -5.30 0.32 -6.92
C ASN A 323 -4.80 -1.10 -6.58
N GLU A 324 -5.66 -2.09 -6.74
CA GLU A 324 -5.37 -3.50 -6.40
C GLU A 324 -4.12 -4.06 -7.11
N LYS A 325 -4.03 -3.83 -8.42
CA LYS A 325 -2.90 -4.31 -9.23
C LYS A 325 -1.58 -3.75 -8.71
N ALA A 326 -1.51 -2.45 -8.53
CA ALA A 326 -0.31 -1.75 -8.07
C ALA A 326 0.07 -2.17 -6.64
N GLN A 327 -0.90 -2.31 -5.73
CA GLN A 327 -0.63 -2.79 -4.38
C GLN A 327 -0.04 -4.20 -4.38
N THR A 328 -0.62 -5.12 -5.17
CA THR A 328 -0.10 -6.48 -5.34
C THR A 328 1.32 -6.46 -5.88
N GLN A 329 1.61 -5.62 -6.88
CA GLN A 329 2.95 -5.48 -7.45
C GLN A 329 3.97 -4.98 -6.43
N VAL A 330 3.62 -3.98 -5.63
CA VAL A 330 4.49 -3.47 -4.54
C VAL A 330 4.80 -4.55 -3.51
N ILE A 331 3.80 -5.31 -3.08
CA ILE A 331 3.99 -6.40 -2.11
C ILE A 331 4.87 -7.52 -2.70
N ASN A 332 4.61 -7.92 -3.95
CA ASN A 332 5.41 -8.94 -4.64
C ASN A 332 6.88 -8.52 -4.80
N TYR A 333 7.14 -7.24 -5.11
CA TYR A 333 8.50 -6.72 -5.16
C TYR A 333 9.20 -6.83 -3.80
N LEU A 334 8.55 -6.32 -2.75
CA LEU A 334 9.10 -6.38 -1.39
C LEU A 334 9.30 -7.83 -0.91
N GLU A 335 8.39 -8.73 -1.26
CA GLU A 335 8.53 -10.16 -0.93
C GLU A 335 9.73 -10.78 -1.66
N LYS A 336 9.88 -10.51 -2.94
CA LYS A 336 10.98 -11.07 -3.74
C LYS A 336 12.35 -10.59 -3.26
N VAL A 337 12.44 -9.32 -2.86
CA VAL A 337 13.69 -8.74 -2.33
C VAL A 337 13.94 -9.16 -0.88
N GLY A 338 12.94 -9.01 -0.03
CA GLY A 338 13.08 -9.22 1.41
C GLY A 338 13.04 -10.69 1.87
N ASP A 339 12.43 -11.57 1.06
CA ASP A 339 12.32 -13.00 1.34
C ASP A 339 12.59 -13.86 0.09
N SER A 340 13.71 -13.61 -0.57
CA SER A 340 14.12 -14.29 -1.81
C SER A 340 14.16 -15.82 -1.72
N LYS A 341 14.24 -16.39 -0.51
CA LYS A 341 14.29 -17.83 -0.23
C LYS A 341 12.96 -18.41 0.26
N LYS A 342 11.86 -17.68 0.14
CA LYS A 342 10.55 -18.13 0.60
C LYS A 342 10.15 -19.46 -0.04
N GLU A 343 10.23 -19.56 -1.37
CA GLU A 343 9.85 -20.77 -2.12
C GLU A 343 10.68 -22.00 -1.70
N GLU A 344 12.02 -21.82 -1.57
CA GLU A 344 12.91 -22.90 -1.14
C GLU A 344 12.61 -23.34 0.30
N ARG A 345 12.33 -22.39 1.18
CA ARG A 345 12.00 -22.65 2.58
C ARG A 345 10.66 -23.39 2.72
N GLU A 346 9.65 -23.01 1.96
CA GLU A 346 8.35 -23.67 1.94
C GLU A 346 8.47 -25.11 1.45
N GLN A 347 9.20 -25.36 0.36
CA GLN A 347 9.47 -26.69 -0.13
C GLN A 347 10.25 -27.53 0.89
N THR A 348 11.29 -26.96 1.49
CA THR A 348 12.06 -27.63 2.54
C THR A 348 11.17 -27.97 3.74
N GLY A 349 10.26 -27.06 4.12
CA GLY A 349 9.27 -27.29 5.17
C GLY A 349 8.38 -28.52 4.88
N ILE A 350 7.91 -28.66 3.65
CA ILE A 350 7.12 -29.84 3.23
C ILE A 350 7.93 -31.13 3.37
N TYR A 351 9.19 -31.15 2.89
CA TYR A 351 10.05 -32.32 3.02
C TYR A 351 10.35 -32.69 4.48
N ILE A 352 10.58 -31.69 5.33
CA ILE A 352 10.77 -31.89 6.76
C ILE A 352 9.51 -32.48 7.41
N MET A 353 8.31 -31.99 7.06
CA MET A 353 7.04 -32.53 7.57
C MET A 353 6.85 -33.99 7.14
N ILE A 354 7.13 -34.33 5.88
CA ILE A 354 7.06 -35.71 5.36
C ILE A 354 8.06 -36.60 6.12
N PHE A 355 9.30 -36.13 6.31
CA PHE A 355 10.32 -36.87 7.05
C PHE A 355 9.87 -37.20 8.48
N PHE A 356 9.35 -36.22 9.22
CA PHE A 356 8.85 -36.43 10.57
C PHE A 356 7.60 -37.32 10.62
N ALA A 357 6.74 -37.27 9.63
CA ALA A 357 5.60 -38.18 9.52
C ALA A 357 6.06 -39.63 9.36
N ILE A 358 7.01 -39.89 8.47
CA ILE A 358 7.60 -41.24 8.27
C ILE A 358 8.29 -41.69 9.54
N LEU A 359 9.13 -40.84 10.16
CA LEU A 359 9.83 -41.15 11.39
C LEU A 359 8.86 -41.48 12.52
N SER A 360 7.74 -40.78 12.63
CA SER A 360 6.69 -41.05 13.63
C SER A 360 6.05 -42.43 13.43
N ILE A 361 5.75 -42.79 12.19
CA ILE A 361 5.24 -44.15 11.85
C ILE A 361 6.25 -45.22 12.27
N PHE A 362 7.52 -45.01 11.94
CA PHE A 362 8.59 -45.92 12.30
C PHE A 362 8.75 -46.08 13.82
N ALA A 363 8.72 -44.96 14.55
CA ALA A 363 8.79 -44.92 16.02
C ALA A 363 7.61 -45.66 16.68
N ILE A 364 6.40 -45.52 16.14
CA ILE A 364 5.19 -46.24 16.59
C ILE A 364 5.37 -47.75 16.34
N GLY A 365 5.84 -48.13 15.16
CA GLY A 365 6.12 -49.53 14.83
C GLY A 365 7.16 -50.16 15.76
N TRP A 366 8.26 -49.42 16.00
CA TRP A 366 9.31 -49.85 16.93
C TRP A 366 8.77 -49.99 18.36
N LYS A 367 8.09 -48.97 18.86
CA LYS A 367 7.43 -49.03 20.19
C LYS A 367 6.55 -50.29 20.31
N ARG A 368 5.69 -50.56 19.32
CA ARG A 368 4.81 -51.77 19.32
C ARG A 368 5.61 -53.05 19.33
N SER A 369 6.67 -53.14 18.53
CA SER A 369 7.56 -54.31 18.47
C SER A 369 8.28 -54.58 19.80
N VAL A 370 8.76 -53.53 20.48
CA VAL A 370 9.40 -53.67 21.81
C VAL A 370 8.37 -54.06 22.88
N TRP A 371 7.19 -53.42 22.90
CA TRP A 371 6.15 -53.72 23.92
C TRP A 371 5.58 -55.13 23.75
N SER A 372 5.41 -55.63 22.53
CA SER A 372 4.94 -57.00 22.27
C SER A 372 5.92 -58.08 22.76
N LYS A 373 7.19 -57.73 22.98
CA LYS A 373 8.22 -58.67 23.52
C LYS A 373 8.33 -58.62 25.03
N LEU A 374 7.74 -57.61 25.69
CA LEU A 374 7.80 -57.41 27.12
C LEU A 374 6.51 -57.87 27.83
N HIS A 375 5.46 -58.09 27.09
CA HIS A 375 4.15 -58.60 27.49
C HIS A 375 3.70 -59.71 26.53
#